data_ccf69ff770f27693e36e50499df0f3c7
#
_entry.id   ccf69ff770f27693e36e50499df0f3c7
#
_cell.length_a   1.000
_cell.length_b   1.000
_cell.length_c   1.000
_cell.angle_alpha   90.00
_cell.angle_beta   90.00
_cell.angle_gamma   90.00
#
_symmetry.space_group_name_H-M   'P 1'
#
loop_
_entity.id
_entity.type
_entity.pdbx_description
1 polymer ?
#
loop_
_entity_poly.entity_id
_entity_poly.type
_entity_poly.pdbx_seq_one_letter_code
_entity_poly.pdbx_strand_id
1 'polypeptide(L)'
;MRLLDAVDRAGRVKGRTAILTGLLILAVGSTVQAAANAMARSQDLQWSGVRLLLAHEDPWAVYLGPNGHAAFTMSQFPNYLPILYVLLVPIGWMGLTGAKITWLICNVVFAVASGVLAARFYGLGKWGTFAVACLMLAATPTRMTIGNGQMGLAVLFLWSVSLLSVRLTDGRSAVAGVSYLKFSFAPALFFYLLFRGGVRSVLMSALPNVAATLAVWIWLTGGRDLGEVGRLIFEPLIVSRTGYFPSGGEPNLMDAIQGMMLPFTSTPGWLNHPEIDRVTYPAAMLSCLVLMYFVMRRTANASVQWQVAVMATASYALFKHHDYDSVVLLLPLCYALRLWRSSLAQGVVGSVGFLWYVERIFGRYLAELHWFYYVDFVLVMMVLALTYGLLRYENRDVPEWSEVRVTRT
;
A
#
# COMPACT_ATOMS: atom_id res chain seq x y z
N MET A 1 18.42 46.54 -11.96
CA MET A 1 17.85 45.58 -10.99
C MET A 1 16.50 44.96 -11.44
N ARG A 2 15.45 45.79 -11.75
CA ARG A 2 14.12 45.23 -12.12
C ARG A 2 14.08 44.36 -13.39
N LEU A 3 14.92 44.61 -14.40
CA LEU A 3 14.93 43.84 -15.65
C LEU A 3 15.55 42.46 -15.47
N LEU A 4 16.63 42.34 -14.71
CA LEU A 4 17.28 41.09 -14.39
C LEU A 4 16.37 40.14 -13.57
N ASP A 5 15.63 40.74 -12.61
CA ASP A 5 14.63 40.02 -11.81
C ASP A 5 13.43 39.53 -12.67
N ALA A 6 13.09 40.22 -13.75
CA ALA A 6 12.04 39.82 -14.68
C ALA A 6 12.49 38.68 -15.58
N VAL A 7 13.75 38.73 -16.10
CA VAL A 7 14.35 37.70 -16.91
C VAL A 7 14.52 36.40 -16.12
N ASP A 8 14.98 36.51 -14.85
CA ASP A 8 15.18 35.38 -13.96
C ASP A 8 13.83 34.75 -13.54
N ARG A 9 12.78 35.56 -13.35
CA ARG A 9 11.41 35.06 -13.15
C ARG A 9 10.87 34.37 -14.39
N ALA A 10 11.08 34.92 -15.58
CA ALA A 10 10.65 34.30 -16.84
C ALA A 10 11.37 32.97 -17.09
N GLY A 11 12.69 32.90 -16.83
CA GLY A 11 13.47 31.65 -16.90
C GLY A 11 12.97 30.59 -15.93
N ARG A 12 12.69 30.95 -14.68
CA ARG A 12 12.11 30.04 -13.68
C ARG A 12 10.71 29.54 -14.08
N VAL A 13 9.88 30.38 -14.68
CA VAL A 13 8.55 29.97 -15.16
C VAL A 13 8.69 28.99 -16.34
N LYS A 14 9.56 29.27 -17.31
CA LYS A 14 9.81 28.35 -18.45
C LYS A 14 10.36 27.02 -17.99
N GLY A 15 11.35 26.99 -17.08
CA GLY A 15 11.94 25.76 -16.55
C GLY A 15 10.90 24.93 -15.81
N ARG A 16 10.06 25.53 -14.97
CA ARG A 16 8.97 24.85 -14.28
C ARG A 16 7.96 24.23 -15.25
N THR A 17 7.53 24.99 -16.26
CA THR A 17 6.58 24.49 -17.27
C THR A 17 7.17 23.30 -18.01
N ALA A 18 8.43 23.34 -18.42
CA ALA A 18 9.10 22.24 -19.10
C ALA A 18 9.13 20.97 -18.23
N ILE A 19 9.48 21.10 -16.95
CA ILE A 19 9.48 19.97 -16.00
C ILE A 19 8.07 19.37 -15.85
N LEU A 20 7.05 20.19 -15.64
CA LEU A 20 5.67 19.71 -15.47
C LEU A 20 5.13 19.05 -16.74
N THR A 21 5.47 19.59 -17.92
CA THR A 21 5.13 18.97 -19.21
C THR A 21 5.83 17.62 -19.37
N GLY A 22 7.11 17.52 -19.04
CA GLY A 22 7.84 16.25 -19.04
C GLY A 22 7.21 15.20 -18.11
N LEU A 23 6.87 15.59 -16.89
CA LEU A 23 6.17 14.71 -15.94
C LEU A 23 4.81 14.25 -16.46
N LEU A 24 4.04 15.15 -17.11
CA LEU A 24 2.75 14.80 -17.70
C LEU A 24 2.92 13.78 -18.83
N ILE A 25 3.89 13.97 -19.71
CA ILE A 25 4.18 13.02 -20.79
C ILE A 25 4.55 11.65 -20.24
N LEU A 26 5.40 11.60 -19.21
CA LEU A 26 5.76 10.34 -18.54
C LEU A 26 4.55 9.69 -17.87
N ALA A 27 3.69 10.47 -17.20
CA ALA A 27 2.47 9.98 -16.55
C ALA A 27 1.51 9.38 -17.59
N VAL A 28 1.27 10.07 -18.71
CA VAL A 28 0.42 9.58 -19.81
C VAL A 28 1.00 8.30 -20.42
N GLY A 29 2.29 8.28 -20.77
CA GLY A 29 2.94 7.09 -21.34
C GLY A 29 2.88 5.89 -20.40
N SER A 30 3.16 6.10 -19.11
CA SER A 30 3.07 5.06 -18.07
C SER A 30 1.63 4.53 -17.92
N THR A 31 0.63 5.43 -17.93
CA THR A 31 -0.78 5.05 -17.82
C THR A 31 -1.26 4.25 -19.03
N VAL A 32 -0.86 4.65 -20.25
CA VAL A 32 -1.17 3.89 -21.48
C VAL A 32 -0.56 2.49 -21.40
N GLN A 33 0.70 2.37 -20.98
CA GLN A 33 1.35 1.07 -20.80
C GLN A 33 0.65 0.23 -19.71
N ALA A 34 0.24 0.86 -18.60
CA ALA A 34 -0.51 0.20 -17.53
C ALA A 34 -1.87 -0.33 -18.04
N ALA A 35 -2.57 0.47 -18.86
CA ALA A 35 -3.85 0.07 -19.46
C ALA A 35 -3.68 -1.12 -20.42
N ALA A 36 -2.66 -1.10 -21.28
CA ALA A 36 -2.35 -2.22 -22.16
C ALA A 36 -2.05 -3.50 -21.34
N ASN A 37 -1.26 -3.40 -20.28
CA ASN A 37 -0.97 -4.52 -19.39
C ASN A 37 -2.23 -5.02 -18.66
N ALA A 38 -3.10 -4.11 -18.20
CA ALA A 38 -4.34 -4.49 -17.53
C ALA A 38 -5.26 -5.29 -18.46
N MET A 39 -5.39 -4.88 -19.72
CA MET A 39 -6.19 -5.62 -20.70
C MET A 39 -5.58 -6.98 -21.04
N ALA A 40 -4.24 -7.07 -21.13
CA ALA A 40 -3.55 -8.33 -21.44
C ALA A 40 -3.49 -9.30 -20.25
N ARG A 41 -3.32 -8.80 -19.02
CA ARG A 41 -3.00 -9.59 -17.82
C ARG A 41 -4.11 -9.50 -16.76
N SER A 42 -4.10 -8.49 -15.88
CA SER A 42 -4.98 -8.35 -14.69
C SER A 42 -5.00 -9.58 -13.79
N GLN A 43 -3.84 -10.18 -13.55
CA GLN A 43 -3.71 -11.50 -12.91
C GLN A 43 -4.23 -11.56 -11.48
N ASP A 44 -4.36 -10.41 -10.80
CA ASP A 44 -4.83 -10.33 -9.40
C ASP A 44 -6.19 -9.62 -9.26
N LEU A 45 -6.85 -9.28 -10.36
CA LEU A 45 -8.24 -8.82 -10.32
C LEU A 45 -9.13 -9.98 -9.84
N GLN A 46 -9.73 -9.84 -8.66
CA GLN A 46 -10.49 -10.89 -7.96
C GLN A 46 -11.86 -11.17 -8.59
N TRP A 47 -11.98 -11.06 -9.91
CA TRP A 47 -13.23 -11.25 -10.65
C TRP A 47 -13.78 -12.67 -10.54
N SER A 48 -12.94 -13.71 -10.67
CA SER A 48 -13.38 -15.11 -10.57
C SER A 48 -13.92 -15.43 -9.18
N GLY A 49 -13.22 -14.99 -8.13
CA GLY A 49 -13.67 -15.19 -6.74
C GLY A 49 -15.02 -14.53 -6.45
N VAL A 50 -15.25 -13.32 -6.99
CA VAL A 50 -16.56 -12.66 -6.86
C VAL A 50 -17.65 -13.42 -7.63
N ARG A 51 -17.34 -13.97 -8.81
CA ARG A 51 -18.28 -14.78 -9.61
C ARG A 51 -18.70 -16.04 -8.87
N LEU A 52 -17.75 -16.74 -8.24
CA LEU A 52 -18.04 -17.89 -7.38
C LEU A 52 -18.96 -17.48 -6.23
N LEU A 53 -18.64 -16.39 -5.53
CA LEU A 53 -19.48 -15.89 -4.44
C LEU A 53 -20.91 -15.58 -4.90
N LEU A 54 -21.08 -14.94 -6.08
CA LEU A 54 -22.38 -14.66 -6.65
C LEU A 54 -23.16 -15.94 -7.05
N ALA A 55 -22.46 -17.03 -7.34
CA ALA A 55 -23.02 -18.35 -7.60
C ALA A 55 -23.29 -19.16 -6.30
N HIS A 56 -23.19 -18.55 -5.11
CA HIS A 56 -23.26 -19.21 -3.79
C HIS A 56 -22.16 -20.25 -3.55
N GLU A 57 -21.02 -20.11 -4.24
CA GLU A 57 -19.86 -20.96 -4.04
C GLU A 57 -18.79 -20.17 -3.24
N ASP A 58 -18.18 -20.85 -2.26
CA ASP A 58 -17.13 -20.26 -1.45
C ASP A 58 -15.81 -20.21 -2.23
N PRO A 59 -15.29 -19.01 -2.59
CA PRO A 59 -14.09 -18.91 -3.42
C PRO A 59 -12.84 -19.46 -2.74
N TRP A 60 -12.72 -19.41 -1.42
CA TRP A 60 -11.57 -19.93 -0.68
C TRP A 60 -11.61 -21.46 -0.63
N ALA A 61 -12.75 -22.04 -0.28
CA ALA A 61 -12.94 -23.49 -0.26
C ALA A 61 -12.76 -24.10 -1.65
N VAL A 62 -13.30 -23.46 -2.70
CA VAL A 62 -13.09 -23.88 -4.10
C VAL A 62 -11.61 -23.86 -4.44
N TYR A 63 -10.89 -22.77 -4.10
CA TYR A 63 -9.47 -22.65 -4.41
C TYR A 63 -8.61 -23.69 -3.68
N LEU A 64 -8.91 -23.99 -2.43
CA LEU A 64 -8.19 -24.99 -1.61
C LEU A 64 -8.56 -26.44 -1.98
N GLY A 65 -9.59 -26.62 -2.79
CA GLY A 65 -10.04 -27.94 -3.27
C GLY A 65 -9.09 -28.55 -4.34
N PRO A 66 -9.30 -29.84 -4.69
CA PRO A 66 -8.39 -30.60 -5.56
C PRO A 66 -8.15 -29.96 -6.96
N ASN A 67 -9.14 -29.26 -7.51
CA ASN A 67 -9.08 -28.63 -8.83
C ASN A 67 -9.26 -27.09 -8.73
N GLY A 68 -8.95 -26.51 -7.57
CA GLY A 68 -9.30 -25.13 -7.27
C GLY A 68 -8.76 -24.11 -8.26
N HIS A 69 -7.52 -24.30 -8.73
CA HIS A 69 -6.92 -23.39 -9.71
C HIS A 69 -7.68 -23.32 -11.05
N ALA A 70 -8.35 -24.40 -11.47
CA ALA A 70 -9.10 -24.44 -12.74
C ALA A 70 -10.39 -23.59 -12.69
N ALA A 71 -10.93 -23.33 -11.50
CA ALA A 71 -12.11 -22.49 -11.33
C ALA A 71 -11.81 -20.99 -11.48
N PHE A 72 -10.54 -20.61 -11.41
CA PHE A 72 -10.12 -19.21 -11.50
C PHE A 72 -9.56 -18.89 -12.89
N THR A 73 -10.15 -17.90 -13.53
CA THR A 73 -9.60 -17.33 -14.75
C THR A 73 -8.34 -16.54 -14.39
N MET A 74 -7.23 -16.83 -15.05
CA MET A 74 -5.92 -16.26 -14.73
C MET A 74 -5.37 -16.78 -13.38
N SER A 75 -4.18 -16.34 -13.00
CA SER A 75 -3.50 -16.76 -11.77
C SER A 75 -3.99 -15.97 -10.54
N GLN A 76 -5.31 -15.95 -10.30
CA GLN A 76 -5.91 -15.28 -9.16
C GLN A 76 -5.85 -16.16 -7.92
N PHE A 77 -5.36 -15.57 -6.83
CA PHE A 77 -5.39 -16.20 -5.51
C PHE A 77 -6.43 -15.48 -4.66
N PRO A 78 -7.44 -16.15 -4.09
CA PRO A 78 -8.43 -15.51 -3.21
C PRO A 78 -7.85 -15.26 -1.82
N ASN A 79 -6.76 -14.49 -1.75
CA ASN A 79 -6.00 -14.17 -0.53
C ASN A 79 -6.42 -12.85 0.13
N TYR A 80 -7.65 -12.43 -0.09
CA TYR A 80 -8.25 -11.21 0.47
C TYR A 80 -9.41 -11.54 1.39
N LEU A 81 -9.65 -10.65 2.38
CA LEU A 81 -10.79 -10.78 3.29
C LEU A 81 -12.14 -10.61 2.58
N PRO A 82 -13.24 -11.15 3.14
CA PRO A 82 -14.59 -11.08 2.56
C PRO A 82 -15.04 -9.70 2.12
N ILE A 83 -14.59 -8.64 2.81
CA ILE A 83 -14.93 -7.25 2.47
C ILE A 83 -14.56 -6.88 1.03
N LEU A 84 -13.43 -7.38 0.49
CA LEU A 84 -13.08 -7.11 -0.89
C LEU A 84 -14.13 -7.67 -1.85
N TYR A 85 -14.58 -8.88 -1.64
CA TYR A 85 -15.56 -9.54 -2.52
C TYR A 85 -16.90 -8.85 -2.48
N VAL A 86 -17.35 -8.38 -1.31
CA VAL A 86 -18.55 -7.54 -1.17
C VAL A 86 -18.42 -6.24 -1.98
N LEU A 87 -17.27 -5.56 -1.89
CA LEU A 87 -17.03 -4.33 -2.65
C LEU A 87 -16.95 -4.56 -4.17
N LEU A 88 -16.50 -5.73 -4.59
CA LEU A 88 -16.38 -6.08 -6.02
C LEU A 88 -17.64 -6.69 -6.62
N VAL A 89 -18.72 -6.90 -5.85
CA VAL A 89 -20.01 -7.44 -6.38
C VAL A 89 -20.45 -6.76 -7.67
N PRO A 90 -20.43 -5.41 -7.80
CA PRO A 90 -20.82 -4.76 -9.07
C PRO A 90 -19.93 -5.15 -10.25
N ILE A 91 -18.66 -5.42 -9.99
CA ILE A 91 -17.68 -5.87 -11.01
C ILE A 91 -17.92 -7.34 -11.38
N GLY A 92 -18.33 -8.16 -10.43
CA GLY A 92 -18.67 -9.58 -10.64
C GLY A 92 -19.83 -9.80 -11.59
N TRP A 93 -20.78 -8.87 -11.70
CA TRP A 93 -21.87 -8.93 -12.69
C TRP A 93 -21.45 -8.62 -14.12
N MET A 94 -20.27 -8.01 -14.29
CA MET A 94 -19.75 -7.65 -15.61
C MET A 94 -19.04 -8.84 -16.26
N GLY A 95 -19.02 -8.88 -17.61
CA GLY A 95 -18.07 -9.74 -18.31
C GLY A 95 -16.63 -9.34 -18.00
N LEU A 96 -15.68 -10.26 -18.13
CA LEU A 96 -14.27 -10.06 -17.74
C LEU A 96 -13.64 -8.79 -18.34
N THR A 97 -13.90 -8.49 -19.62
CA THR A 97 -13.39 -7.27 -20.26
C THR A 97 -13.94 -6.00 -19.61
N GLY A 98 -15.26 -5.97 -19.33
CA GLY A 98 -15.88 -4.85 -18.62
C GLY A 98 -15.33 -4.68 -17.21
N ALA A 99 -15.13 -5.79 -16.50
CA ALA A 99 -14.50 -5.79 -15.17
C ALA A 99 -13.09 -5.21 -15.21
N LYS A 100 -12.25 -5.62 -16.17
CA LYS A 100 -10.88 -5.09 -16.37
C LYS A 100 -10.89 -3.57 -16.62
N ILE A 101 -11.76 -3.10 -17.51
CA ILE A 101 -11.87 -1.67 -17.84
C ILE A 101 -12.32 -0.88 -16.62
N THR A 102 -13.35 -1.33 -15.90
CA THR A 102 -13.87 -0.66 -14.71
C THR A 102 -12.79 -0.58 -13.64
N TRP A 103 -12.09 -1.69 -13.38
CA TRP A 103 -11.03 -1.71 -12.36
C TRP A 103 -9.81 -0.87 -12.75
N LEU A 104 -9.46 -0.83 -14.05
CA LEU A 104 -8.45 0.09 -14.59
C LEU A 104 -8.80 1.55 -14.26
N ILE A 105 -10.04 1.96 -14.57
CA ILE A 105 -10.51 3.33 -14.30
C ILE A 105 -10.46 3.63 -12.81
N CYS A 106 -10.96 2.72 -11.97
CA CYS A 106 -10.88 2.87 -10.50
C CYS A 106 -9.44 3.07 -10.03
N ASN A 107 -8.50 2.26 -10.48
CA ASN A 107 -7.09 2.37 -10.07
C ASN A 107 -6.45 3.69 -10.52
N VAL A 108 -6.74 4.18 -11.73
CA VAL A 108 -6.26 5.50 -12.19
C VAL A 108 -6.84 6.61 -11.32
N VAL A 109 -8.14 6.55 -11.00
CA VAL A 109 -8.79 7.51 -10.10
C VAL A 109 -8.15 7.45 -8.70
N PHE A 110 -7.93 6.26 -8.15
CA PHE A 110 -7.29 6.09 -6.85
C PHE A 110 -5.88 6.66 -6.82
N ALA A 111 -5.08 6.44 -7.86
CA ALA A 111 -3.72 6.99 -7.97
C ALA A 111 -3.72 8.52 -7.98
N VAL A 112 -4.54 9.13 -8.85
CA VAL A 112 -4.65 10.59 -8.97
C VAL A 112 -5.19 11.21 -7.68
N ALA A 113 -6.29 10.67 -7.16
CA ALA A 113 -6.92 11.18 -5.94
C ALA A 113 -5.98 11.09 -4.74
N SER A 114 -5.28 9.97 -4.57
CA SER A 114 -4.27 9.81 -3.49
C SER A 114 -3.14 10.82 -3.62
N GLY A 115 -2.61 11.02 -4.83
CA GLY A 115 -1.58 12.01 -5.10
C GLY A 115 -2.03 13.42 -4.75
N VAL A 116 -3.24 13.80 -5.16
CA VAL A 116 -3.83 15.12 -4.87
C VAL A 116 -4.09 15.31 -3.38
N LEU A 117 -4.69 14.31 -2.72
CA LEU A 117 -5.01 14.40 -1.29
C LEU A 117 -3.75 14.45 -0.43
N ALA A 118 -2.76 13.60 -0.72
CA ALA A 118 -1.49 13.61 -0.01
C ALA A 118 -0.76 14.95 -0.19
N ALA A 119 -0.59 15.42 -1.42
CA ALA A 119 0.10 16.68 -1.69
C ALA A 119 -0.57 17.88 -0.99
N ARG A 120 -1.91 17.93 -0.99
CA ARG A 120 -2.67 18.96 -0.27
C ARG A 120 -2.51 18.88 1.23
N PHE A 121 -2.59 17.68 1.80
CA PHE A 121 -2.41 17.47 3.23
C PHE A 121 -1.03 17.89 3.72
N TYR A 122 0.00 17.64 2.92
CA TYR A 122 1.37 18.05 3.21
C TYR A 122 1.69 19.50 2.78
N GLY A 123 0.75 20.23 2.20
CA GLY A 123 0.90 21.66 1.89
C GLY A 123 1.80 21.98 0.70
N LEU A 124 1.89 21.09 -0.31
CA LEU A 124 2.81 21.23 -1.44
C LEU A 124 2.36 22.29 -2.49
N GLY A 125 1.24 22.96 -2.27
CA GLY A 125 0.70 23.96 -3.20
C GLY A 125 0.22 23.35 -4.53
N LYS A 126 -0.37 24.17 -5.41
CA LYS A 126 -1.01 23.68 -6.65
C LYS A 126 -0.06 22.99 -7.63
N TRP A 127 1.13 23.51 -7.78
CA TRP A 127 2.13 22.94 -8.70
C TRP A 127 2.76 21.66 -8.15
N GLY A 128 3.03 21.63 -6.85
CA GLY A 128 3.47 20.40 -6.17
C GLY A 128 2.38 19.32 -6.22
N THR A 129 1.12 19.68 -6.04
CA THR A 129 -0.02 18.75 -6.17
C THR A 129 -0.08 18.14 -7.57
N PHE A 130 0.05 18.95 -8.61
CA PHE A 130 0.08 18.48 -9.99
C PHE A 130 1.29 17.56 -10.24
N ALA A 131 2.48 17.97 -9.81
CA ALA A 131 3.71 17.18 -9.95
C ALA A 131 3.59 15.81 -9.23
N VAL A 132 3.08 15.78 -8.01
CA VAL A 132 2.89 14.53 -7.24
C VAL A 132 1.87 13.61 -7.92
N ALA A 133 0.77 14.14 -8.44
CA ALA A 133 -0.20 13.33 -9.20
C ALA A 133 0.44 12.72 -10.47
N CYS A 134 1.24 13.49 -11.21
CA CYS A 134 1.97 12.99 -12.37
C CYS A 134 3.04 11.96 -11.97
N LEU A 135 3.82 12.21 -10.92
CA LEU A 135 4.82 11.27 -10.40
C LEU A 135 4.16 9.96 -9.98
N MET A 136 3.02 10.03 -9.30
CA MET A 136 2.28 8.84 -8.89
C MET A 136 1.85 8.00 -10.09
N LEU A 137 1.30 8.61 -11.15
CA LEU A 137 0.92 7.89 -12.38
C LEU A 137 2.14 7.37 -13.16
N ALA A 138 3.27 8.08 -13.13
CA ALA A 138 4.49 7.66 -13.79
C ALA A 138 5.22 6.54 -13.04
N ALA A 139 4.96 6.34 -11.75
CA ALA A 139 5.66 5.39 -10.91
C ALA A 139 5.47 3.94 -11.37
N THR A 140 6.56 3.18 -11.38
CA THR A 140 6.55 1.76 -11.75
C THR A 140 5.59 0.93 -10.89
N PRO A 141 5.55 1.07 -9.54
CA PRO A 141 4.61 0.33 -8.72
C PRO A 141 3.14 0.65 -9.05
N THR A 142 2.81 1.91 -9.39
CA THR A 142 1.47 2.28 -9.87
C THR A 142 1.12 1.56 -11.19
N ARG A 143 2.04 1.58 -12.15
CA ARG A 143 1.87 0.88 -13.43
C ARG A 143 1.67 -0.61 -13.25
N MET A 144 2.40 -1.23 -12.30
CA MET A 144 2.26 -2.65 -11.97
C MET A 144 0.93 -2.94 -11.29
N THR A 145 0.54 -2.13 -10.30
CA THR A 145 -0.73 -2.26 -9.59
C THR A 145 -1.90 -2.20 -10.59
N ILE A 146 -1.90 -1.23 -11.48
CA ILE A 146 -2.92 -1.10 -12.54
C ILE A 146 -2.87 -2.30 -13.48
N GLY A 147 -1.68 -2.65 -13.99
CA GLY A 147 -1.49 -3.72 -14.98
C GLY A 147 -1.85 -5.10 -14.47
N ASN A 148 -1.64 -5.38 -13.20
CA ASN A 148 -1.97 -6.67 -12.58
C ASN A 148 -3.36 -6.68 -11.93
N GLY A 149 -4.06 -5.54 -11.85
CA GLY A 149 -5.36 -5.45 -11.19
C GLY A 149 -5.32 -5.52 -9.67
N GLN A 150 -4.21 -5.10 -9.06
CA GLN A 150 -3.93 -5.18 -7.63
C GLN A 150 -4.72 -4.18 -6.78
N MET A 151 -4.77 -4.42 -5.45
CA MET A 151 -5.53 -3.61 -4.49
C MET A 151 -4.70 -2.50 -3.81
N GLY A 152 -3.39 -2.42 -4.03
CA GLY A 152 -2.51 -1.45 -3.35
C GLY A 152 -2.94 0.00 -3.50
N LEU A 153 -3.41 0.42 -4.69
CA LEU A 153 -3.94 1.77 -4.92
C LEU A 153 -5.26 2.03 -4.20
N ALA A 154 -6.12 1.02 -4.08
CA ALA A 154 -7.35 1.14 -3.29
C ALA A 154 -7.04 1.34 -1.80
N VAL A 155 -6.07 0.59 -1.26
CA VAL A 155 -5.59 0.78 0.13
C VAL A 155 -5.03 2.19 0.33
N LEU A 156 -4.15 2.66 -0.56
CA LEU A 156 -3.59 4.00 -0.49
C LEU A 156 -4.68 5.08 -0.57
N PHE A 157 -5.68 4.90 -1.43
CA PHE A 157 -6.81 5.82 -1.54
C PHE A 157 -7.65 5.85 -0.25
N LEU A 158 -7.99 4.69 0.32
CA LEU A 158 -8.70 4.58 1.59
C LEU A 158 -7.94 5.28 2.73
N TRP A 159 -6.62 5.10 2.79
CA TRP A 159 -5.78 5.83 3.75
C TRP A 159 -5.78 7.33 3.47
N SER A 160 -5.73 7.73 2.20
CA SER A 160 -5.71 9.14 1.84
C SER A 160 -7.00 9.86 2.23
N VAL A 161 -8.17 9.24 2.05
CA VAL A 161 -9.46 9.86 2.43
C VAL A 161 -9.75 9.81 3.92
N SER A 162 -9.20 8.83 4.64
CA SER A 162 -9.51 8.60 6.05
C SER A 162 -8.47 9.19 7.01
N LEU A 163 -7.18 9.02 6.74
CA LEU A 163 -6.10 9.36 7.67
C LEU A 163 -5.49 10.73 7.45
N LEU A 164 -5.57 11.29 6.23
CA LEU A 164 -5.03 12.62 5.92
C LEU A 164 -5.92 13.72 6.48
N SER A 165 -6.05 13.74 7.80
CA SER A 165 -6.86 14.69 8.56
C SER A 165 -6.35 14.85 9.97
N VAL A 166 -6.48 16.07 10.50
CA VAL A 166 -6.13 16.38 11.89
C VAL A 166 -7.04 15.62 12.89
N ARG A 167 -8.31 15.42 12.54
CA ARG A 167 -9.28 14.72 13.41
C ARG A 167 -9.60 13.33 12.85
N LEU A 168 -9.41 12.32 13.66
CA LEU A 168 -9.86 10.97 13.39
C LEU A 168 -11.28 10.80 13.99
N THR A 169 -12.27 10.66 13.10
CA THR A 169 -13.68 10.39 13.49
C THR A 169 -13.99 8.91 13.36
N ASP A 170 -15.09 8.46 13.96
CA ASP A 170 -15.57 7.07 13.85
C ASP A 170 -15.74 6.66 12.37
N GLY A 171 -16.40 7.52 11.58
CA GLY A 171 -16.58 7.25 10.14
C GLY A 171 -15.24 7.13 9.38
N ARG A 172 -14.24 7.95 9.73
CA ARG A 172 -12.89 7.84 9.13
C ARG A 172 -12.18 6.56 9.57
N SER A 173 -12.33 6.18 10.85
CA SER A 173 -11.79 4.92 11.34
C SER A 173 -12.43 3.73 10.62
N ALA A 174 -13.75 3.76 10.39
CA ALA A 174 -14.45 2.72 9.62
C ALA A 174 -13.95 2.67 8.16
N VAL A 175 -13.81 3.82 7.48
CA VAL A 175 -13.27 3.88 6.11
C VAL A 175 -11.82 3.37 6.07
N ALA A 176 -10.98 3.75 7.04
CA ALA A 176 -9.62 3.22 7.15
C ALA A 176 -9.62 1.69 7.29
N GLY A 177 -10.54 1.15 8.09
CA GLY A 177 -10.69 -0.28 8.32
C GLY A 177 -11.07 -1.09 7.08
N VAL A 178 -11.69 -0.47 6.06
CA VAL A 178 -11.91 -1.13 4.77
C VAL A 178 -10.58 -1.58 4.14
N SER A 179 -9.48 -0.87 4.38
CA SER A 179 -8.16 -1.25 3.87
C SER A 179 -7.59 -2.55 4.44
N TYR A 180 -8.20 -3.11 5.50
CA TYR A 180 -7.90 -4.48 5.97
C TYR A 180 -8.22 -5.55 4.93
N LEU A 181 -8.97 -5.21 3.87
CA LEU A 181 -9.14 -6.10 2.72
C LEU A 181 -7.81 -6.74 2.28
N LYS A 182 -6.71 -6.01 2.41
CA LYS A 182 -5.34 -6.50 2.23
C LYS A 182 -4.65 -6.54 3.59
N PHE A 183 -4.68 -7.69 4.23
CA PHE A 183 -4.30 -7.88 5.63
C PHE A 183 -2.85 -7.54 5.95
N SER A 184 -1.93 -7.52 4.97
CA SER A 184 -0.53 -7.11 5.19
C SER A 184 -0.39 -5.65 5.66
N PHE A 185 -1.36 -4.79 5.35
CA PHE A 185 -1.42 -3.41 5.82
C PHE A 185 -2.09 -3.25 7.19
N ALA A 186 -2.81 -4.27 7.66
CA ALA A 186 -3.61 -4.21 8.87
C ALA A 186 -2.80 -3.91 10.15
N PRO A 187 -1.62 -4.51 10.40
CA PRO A 187 -0.91 -4.28 11.64
C PRO A 187 -0.49 -2.83 11.87
N ALA A 188 0.02 -2.18 10.84
CA ALA A 188 0.46 -0.79 10.93
C ALA A 188 -0.73 0.15 11.19
N LEU A 189 -1.81 -0.05 10.45
CA LEU A 189 -3.04 0.72 10.62
C LEU A 189 -3.66 0.49 12.01
N PHE A 190 -3.68 -0.76 12.49
CA PHE A 190 -4.18 -1.10 13.83
C PHE A 190 -3.47 -0.28 14.91
N PHE A 191 -2.14 -0.29 14.94
CA PHE A 191 -1.38 0.47 15.94
C PHE A 191 -1.54 1.98 15.76
N TYR A 192 -1.58 2.48 14.52
CA TYR A 192 -1.87 3.89 14.28
C TYR A 192 -3.21 4.31 14.88
N LEU A 193 -4.28 3.55 14.61
CA LEU A 193 -5.62 3.84 15.13
C LEU A 193 -5.67 3.73 16.66
N LEU A 194 -4.99 2.72 17.23
CA LEU A 194 -4.93 2.50 18.68
C LEU A 194 -4.30 3.69 19.41
N PHE A 195 -3.14 4.16 18.93
CA PHE A 195 -2.41 5.23 19.62
C PHE A 195 -2.98 6.62 19.33
N ARG A 196 -3.66 6.80 18.20
CA ARG A 196 -4.23 8.09 17.84
C ARG A 196 -5.68 8.27 18.25
N GLY A 197 -6.49 7.25 18.14
CA GLY A 197 -7.94 7.32 18.39
C GLY A 197 -8.44 6.36 19.46
N GLY A 198 -7.53 5.59 20.08
CA GLY A 198 -7.82 4.63 21.13
C GLY A 198 -8.61 3.40 20.65
N VAL A 199 -9.05 2.60 21.60
CA VAL A 199 -9.78 1.35 21.37
C VAL A 199 -11.04 1.58 20.52
N ARG A 200 -11.75 2.69 20.72
CA ARG A 200 -12.94 3.04 19.93
C ARG A 200 -12.64 3.10 18.43
N SER A 201 -11.55 3.75 18.02
CA SER A 201 -11.16 3.83 16.60
C SER A 201 -10.81 2.46 16.02
N VAL A 202 -10.18 1.60 16.81
CA VAL A 202 -9.91 0.21 16.41
C VAL A 202 -11.21 -0.56 16.21
N LEU A 203 -12.15 -0.48 17.15
CA LEU A 203 -13.46 -1.14 17.03
C LEU A 203 -14.22 -0.64 15.81
N MET A 204 -14.26 0.69 15.59
CA MET A 204 -14.91 1.27 14.41
C MET A 204 -14.26 0.80 13.10
N SER A 205 -12.94 0.62 13.08
CA SER A 205 -12.25 0.10 11.88
C SER A 205 -12.54 -1.38 11.62
N ALA A 206 -12.86 -2.17 12.63
CA ALA A 206 -13.22 -3.56 12.45
C ALA A 206 -14.63 -3.75 11.87
N LEU A 207 -15.56 -2.82 12.13
CA LEU A 207 -16.98 -2.97 11.78
C LEU A 207 -17.23 -3.29 10.30
N PRO A 208 -16.60 -2.64 9.28
CA PRO A 208 -16.85 -2.97 7.88
C PRO A 208 -16.47 -4.41 7.55
N ASN A 209 -15.36 -4.91 8.13
CA ASN A 209 -14.90 -6.28 7.89
C ASN A 209 -15.83 -7.30 8.58
N VAL A 210 -16.24 -7.03 9.81
CA VAL A 210 -17.22 -7.87 10.52
C VAL A 210 -18.53 -7.92 9.75
N ALA A 211 -19.06 -6.77 9.33
CA ALA A 211 -20.30 -6.70 8.57
C ALA A 211 -20.20 -7.47 7.23
N ALA A 212 -19.10 -7.30 6.51
CA ALA A 212 -18.87 -8.00 5.25
C ALA A 212 -18.71 -9.52 5.44
N THR A 213 -18.00 -9.95 6.49
CA THR A 213 -17.86 -11.39 6.82
C THR A 213 -19.20 -12.01 7.17
N LEU A 214 -20.00 -11.32 7.98
CA LEU A 214 -21.35 -11.79 8.33
C LEU A 214 -22.28 -11.81 7.09
N ALA A 215 -22.19 -10.81 6.21
CA ALA A 215 -22.98 -10.79 4.99
C ALA A 215 -22.60 -11.98 4.06
N VAL A 216 -21.31 -12.26 3.89
CA VAL A 216 -20.84 -13.42 3.10
C VAL A 216 -21.24 -14.73 3.76
N TRP A 217 -21.12 -14.84 5.07
CA TRP A 217 -21.57 -16.03 5.80
C TRP A 217 -23.06 -16.29 5.60
N ILE A 218 -23.92 -15.27 5.78
CA ILE A 218 -25.35 -15.40 5.54
C ILE A 218 -25.63 -15.79 4.09
N TRP A 219 -24.92 -15.18 3.14
CA TRP A 219 -25.08 -15.44 1.72
C TRP A 219 -24.73 -16.89 1.33
N LEU A 220 -23.65 -17.44 1.87
CA LEU A 220 -23.17 -18.79 1.55
C LEU A 220 -23.93 -19.88 2.30
N THR A 221 -24.29 -19.67 3.57
CA THR A 221 -24.80 -20.72 4.46
C THR A 221 -26.25 -20.53 4.89
N GLY A 222 -26.87 -19.41 4.51
CA GLY A 222 -28.20 -19.03 5.04
C GLY A 222 -28.18 -18.69 6.54
N GLY A 223 -27.02 -18.33 7.10
CA GLY A 223 -26.85 -18.03 8.52
C GLY A 223 -26.75 -19.28 9.41
N ARG A 224 -26.52 -20.44 8.82
CA ARG A 224 -26.30 -21.70 9.53
C ARG A 224 -24.82 -21.91 9.78
N ASP A 225 -24.48 -22.64 10.85
CA ASP A 225 -23.11 -22.95 11.21
C ASP A 225 -22.18 -21.75 11.45
N LEU A 226 -22.10 -21.32 12.70
CA LEU A 226 -21.22 -20.22 13.13
C LEU A 226 -19.73 -20.55 12.98
N GLY A 227 -19.34 -21.82 12.88
CA GLY A 227 -17.95 -22.23 12.62
C GLY A 227 -17.41 -21.69 11.28
N GLU A 228 -18.31 -21.53 10.31
CA GLU A 228 -17.97 -20.96 9.00
C GLU A 228 -17.50 -19.50 9.07
N VAL A 229 -17.94 -18.73 10.05
CA VAL A 229 -17.46 -17.34 10.23
C VAL A 229 -15.95 -17.32 10.50
N GLY A 230 -15.49 -18.23 11.36
CA GLY A 230 -14.06 -18.38 11.64
C GLY A 230 -13.29 -18.78 10.37
N ARG A 231 -13.84 -19.73 9.61
CA ARG A 231 -13.24 -20.21 8.35
C ARG A 231 -13.07 -19.06 7.34
N LEU A 232 -14.09 -18.24 7.11
CA LEU A 232 -14.06 -17.08 6.21
C LEU A 232 -13.00 -16.02 6.60
N ILE A 233 -12.59 -15.96 7.85
CA ILE A 233 -11.52 -15.07 8.32
C ILE A 233 -10.13 -15.72 8.09
N PHE A 234 -9.99 -17.01 8.33
CA PHE A 234 -8.68 -17.68 8.34
C PHE A 234 -8.28 -18.26 6.97
N GLU A 235 -9.22 -18.70 6.14
CA GLU A 235 -8.90 -19.26 4.81
C GLU A 235 -8.17 -18.28 3.88
N PRO A 236 -8.49 -16.98 3.81
CA PRO A 236 -7.70 -16.03 3.04
C PRO A 236 -6.22 -16.01 3.45
N LEU A 237 -5.94 -16.19 4.75
CA LEU A 237 -4.57 -16.25 5.28
C LEU A 237 -3.88 -17.57 4.88
N ILE A 238 -4.62 -18.69 4.88
CA ILE A 238 -4.12 -19.98 4.43
C ILE A 238 -3.80 -19.92 2.94
N VAL A 239 -4.73 -19.42 2.12
CA VAL A 239 -4.52 -19.22 0.67
C VAL A 239 -3.29 -18.35 0.40
N SER A 240 -3.13 -17.28 1.16
CA SER A 240 -1.95 -16.40 1.05
C SER A 240 -0.63 -17.17 1.28
N ARG A 241 -0.63 -18.20 2.13
CA ARG A 241 0.55 -19.00 2.40
C ARG A 241 0.78 -20.10 1.36
N THR A 242 -0.29 -20.75 0.89
CA THR A 242 -0.21 -21.85 -0.08
C THR A 242 0.02 -21.37 -1.52
N GLY A 243 -0.50 -20.21 -1.87
CA GLY A 243 -0.33 -19.58 -3.18
C GLY A 243 1.02 -18.88 -3.39
N TYR A 244 1.88 -18.92 -2.39
CA TYR A 244 3.17 -18.25 -2.43
C TYR A 244 4.16 -19.02 -3.30
N PHE A 245 4.46 -18.46 -4.46
CA PHE A 245 5.61 -18.95 -5.23
C PHE A 245 6.90 -18.68 -4.45
N PRO A 246 7.85 -19.64 -4.42
CA PRO A 246 9.17 -19.44 -3.84
C PRO A 246 10.05 -18.54 -4.72
N SER A 247 9.48 -17.47 -5.27
CA SER A 247 10.22 -16.45 -6.00
C SER A 247 10.84 -15.51 -5.00
N GLY A 248 12.10 -15.68 -4.75
CA GLY A 248 13.05 -14.84 -4.04
C GLY A 248 12.47 -13.83 -3.03
N GLY A 249 13.01 -13.82 -1.82
CA GLY A 249 12.51 -13.01 -0.70
C GLY A 249 12.15 -11.58 -1.08
N GLU A 250 11.00 -11.14 -0.58
CA GLU A 250 10.59 -9.74 -0.76
C GLU A 250 11.36 -8.85 0.21
N PRO A 251 11.64 -7.59 -0.16
CA PRO A 251 12.49 -6.70 0.61
C PRO A 251 11.78 -6.15 1.86
N ASN A 252 11.53 -7.01 2.86
CA ASN A 252 10.93 -6.60 4.12
C ASN A 252 11.60 -7.27 5.32
N LEU A 253 11.43 -6.67 6.51
CA LEU A 253 12.07 -7.16 7.73
C LEU A 253 11.54 -8.55 8.13
N MET A 254 10.28 -8.84 7.87
CA MET A 254 9.68 -10.12 8.22
C MET A 254 10.37 -11.28 7.50
N ASP A 255 10.60 -11.14 6.18
CA ASP A 255 11.32 -12.15 5.40
C ASP A 255 12.81 -12.23 5.79
N ALA A 256 13.43 -11.09 6.13
CA ALA A 256 14.79 -11.04 6.63
C ALA A 256 14.94 -11.76 7.98
N ILE A 257 14.04 -11.54 8.94
CA ILE A 257 14.03 -12.23 10.24
C ILE A 257 13.79 -13.73 10.01
N GLN A 258 12.85 -14.09 9.17
CA GLN A 258 12.54 -15.46 8.82
C GLN A 258 13.78 -16.17 8.23
N GLY A 259 14.48 -15.49 7.31
CA GLY A 259 15.73 -15.97 6.73
C GLY A 259 16.87 -16.14 7.75
N MET A 260 16.97 -15.26 8.75
CA MET A 260 17.99 -15.39 9.81
C MET A 260 17.70 -16.50 10.82
N MET A 261 16.45 -16.87 11.02
CA MET A 261 16.04 -17.95 11.92
C MET A 261 16.26 -19.33 11.33
N LEU A 262 16.51 -19.42 10.02
CA LEU A 262 16.77 -20.68 9.35
C LEU A 262 18.26 -20.99 9.38
N PRO A 263 18.65 -22.23 9.71
CA PRO A 263 20.05 -22.63 9.58
C PRO A 263 20.50 -22.43 8.13
N PHE A 264 21.72 -21.94 7.95
CA PHE A 264 22.35 -21.73 6.65
C PHE A 264 22.42 -23.04 5.87
N THR A 265 21.36 -23.39 5.19
CA THR A 265 21.36 -24.49 4.23
C THR A 265 21.68 -23.91 2.86
N SER A 266 22.67 -24.50 2.21
CA SER A 266 23.28 -24.07 0.95
C SER A 266 22.36 -24.13 -0.28
N THR A 267 21.05 -24.27 -0.10
CA THR A 267 20.08 -24.34 -1.19
C THR A 267 18.87 -23.42 -0.90
N PRO A 268 18.39 -22.67 -1.92
CA PRO A 268 17.15 -21.90 -1.83
C PRO A 268 15.89 -22.72 -1.53
N GLY A 269 16.03 -24.01 -1.23
CA GLY A 269 14.95 -24.94 -0.92
C GLY A 269 14.36 -24.82 0.51
N TRP A 270 14.86 -23.92 1.34
CA TRP A 270 14.34 -23.72 2.69
C TRP A 270 12.90 -23.20 2.72
N LEU A 271 12.43 -22.55 1.65
CA LEU A 271 11.03 -22.15 1.47
C LEU A 271 10.05 -23.34 1.39
N ASN A 272 10.56 -24.56 1.20
CA ASN A 272 9.76 -25.77 1.05
C ASN A 272 9.67 -26.62 2.32
N HIS A 273 10.12 -26.13 3.49
CA HIS A 273 10.00 -26.84 4.75
C HIS A 273 8.81 -26.31 5.58
N PRO A 274 7.60 -26.90 5.43
CA PRO A 274 6.38 -26.39 6.08
C PRO A 274 6.46 -26.44 7.61
N GLU A 275 7.30 -27.31 8.17
CA GLU A 275 7.48 -27.40 9.63
C GLU A 275 8.27 -26.22 10.20
N ILE A 276 9.33 -25.80 9.50
CA ILE A 276 10.15 -24.64 9.91
C ILE A 276 9.31 -23.38 9.78
N ASP A 277 8.55 -23.26 8.72
CA ASP A 277 7.67 -22.10 8.48
C ASP A 277 6.58 -21.94 9.56
N ARG A 278 6.09 -23.03 10.15
CA ARG A 278 5.13 -23.00 11.26
C ARG A 278 5.65 -22.26 12.50
N VAL A 279 6.95 -22.22 12.73
CA VAL A 279 7.57 -21.56 13.89
C VAL A 279 8.16 -20.21 13.50
N THR A 280 8.88 -20.14 12.39
CA THR A 280 9.60 -18.93 11.98
C THR A 280 8.67 -17.81 11.54
N TYR A 281 7.57 -18.12 10.84
CA TYR A 281 6.61 -17.12 10.42
C TYR A 281 5.91 -16.42 11.59
N PRO A 282 5.31 -17.10 12.58
CA PRO A 282 4.75 -16.46 13.76
C PRO A 282 5.78 -15.66 14.56
N ALA A 283 7.01 -16.16 14.69
CA ALA A 283 8.08 -15.49 15.41
C ALA A 283 8.50 -14.18 14.71
N ALA A 284 8.69 -14.22 13.39
CA ALA A 284 8.97 -13.01 12.59
C ALA A 284 7.81 -12.02 12.65
N MET A 285 6.57 -12.47 12.50
CA MET A 285 5.38 -11.65 12.64
C MET A 285 5.31 -10.98 14.00
N LEU A 286 5.51 -11.73 15.09
CA LEU A 286 5.50 -11.19 16.45
C LEU A 286 6.60 -10.13 16.63
N SER A 287 7.81 -10.38 16.12
CA SER A 287 8.92 -9.42 16.18
C SER A 287 8.58 -8.11 15.46
N CYS A 288 8.00 -8.20 14.27
CA CYS A 288 7.54 -7.03 13.50
C CYS A 288 6.40 -6.28 14.21
N LEU A 289 5.46 -7.01 14.83
CA LEU A 289 4.38 -6.41 15.62
C LEU A 289 4.91 -5.66 16.85
N VAL A 290 5.87 -6.25 17.57
CA VAL A 290 6.53 -5.61 18.73
C VAL A 290 7.27 -4.36 18.29
N LEU A 291 8.04 -4.43 17.20
CA LEU A 291 8.75 -3.26 16.66
C LEU A 291 7.76 -2.18 16.21
N MET A 292 6.69 -2.54 15.53
CA MET A 292 5.62 -1.62 15.10
C MET A 292 4.95 -0.93 16.29
N TYR A 293 4.65 -1.70 17.35
CA TYR A 293 4.12 -1.14 18.60
C TYR A 293 5.04 -0.06 19.16
N PHE A 294 6.36 -0.34 19.30
CA PHE A 294 7.30 0.63 19.83
C PHE A 294 7.45 1.87 18.93
N VAL A 295 7.51 1.68 17.62
CA VAL A 295 7.56 2.77 16.65
C VAL A 295 6.33 3.66 16.84
N MET A 296 5.13 3.11 16.80
CA MET A 296 3.90 3.90 16.88
C MET A 296 3.67 4.51 18.25
N ARG A 297 4.02 3.81 19.34
CA ARG A 297 3.94 4.36 20.71
C ARG A 297 4.79 5.61 20.87
N ARG A 298 6.04 5.58 20.36
CA ARG A 298 6.94 6.74 20.42
C ARG A 298 6.48 7.91 19.57
N THR A 299 5.65 7.64 18.56
CA THR A 299 5.14 8.65 17.62
C THR A 299 3.83 9.28 18.07
N ALA A 300 3.19 8.79 19.12
CA ALA A 300 1.83 9.17 19.53
C ALA A 300 1.63 10.69 19.74
N ASN A 301 2.68 11.40 20.16
CA ASN A 301 2.65 12.86 20.41
C ASN A 301 3.21 13.69 19.23
N ALA A 302 3.59 13.07 18.12
CA ALA A 302 4.11 13.76 16.95
C ALA A 302 2.98 14.32 16.08
N SER A 303 3.33 15.13 15.07
CA SER A 303 2.34 15.63 14.11
C SER A 303 1.67 14.48 13.34
N VAL A 304 0.43 14.72 12.92
CA VAL A 304 -0.32 13.74 12.11
C VAL A 304 0.42 13.41 10.81
N GLN A 305 1.00 14.44 10.19
CA GLN A 305 1.74 14.30 8.95
C GLN A 305 2.88 13.31 9.10
N TRP A 306 3.66 13.45 10.15
CA TRP A 306 4.74 12.55 10.43
C TRP A 306 4.26 11.15 10.81
N GLN A 307 3.23 11.05 11.67
CA GLN A 307 2.67 9.75 12.08
C GLN A 307 2.19 8.92 10.88
N VAL A 308 1.47 9.55 9.93
CA VAL A 308 0.98 8.86 8.73
C VAL A 308 2.13 8.45 7.80
N ALA A 309 3.15 9.31 7.64
CA ALA A 309 4.33 8.98 6.84
C ALA A 309 5.09 7.78 7.44
N VAL A 310 5.33 7.79 8.76
CA VAL A 310 6.01 6.68 9.46
C VAL A 310 5.18 5.40 9.42
N MET A 311 3.86 5.48 9.66
CA MET A 311 2.96 4.32 9.57
C MET A 311 3.04 3.67 8.19
N ALA A 312 2.93 4.45 7.12
CA ALA A 312 2.96 3.93 5.76
C ALA A 312 4.32 3.28 5.44
N THR A 313 5.42 3.92 5.84
CA THR A 313 6.76 3.38 5.63
C THR A 313 6.99 2.11 6.45
N ALA A 314 6.61 2.13 7.74
CA ALA A 314 6.77 0.98 8.61
C ALA A 314 5.89 -0.20 8.19
N SER A 315 4.68 0.08 7.68
CA SER A 315 3.85 -0.97 7.08
C SER A 315 4.60 -1.70 5.97
N TYR A 316 5.17 -0.96 5.01
CA TYR A 316 5.87 -1.55 3.88
C TYR A 316 7.21 -2.20 4.28
N ALA A 317 7.94 -1.59 5.21
CA ALA A 317 9.26 -2.05 5.62
C ALA A 317 9.23 -3.30 6.53
N LEU A 318 8.23 -3.44 7.38
CA LEU A 318 8.19 -4.47 8.42
C LEU A 318 7.42 -5.72 8.00
N PHE A 319 6.36 -5.57 7.22
CA PHE A 319 5.46 -6.66 6.85
C PHE A 319 5.64 -7.05 5.40
N LYS A 320 5.16 -8.24 5.06
CA LYS A 320 5.30 -8.82 3.72
C LYS A 320 4.45 -8.09 2.70
N HIS A 321 5.10 -7.49 1.73
CA HIS A 321 4.49 -6.75 0.63
C HIS A 321 5.20 -7.05 -0.69
N HIS A 322 4.47 -6.95 -1.78
CA HIS A 322 5.05 -6.98 -3.12
C HIS A 322 5.55 -5.60 -3.54
N ASP A 323 6.48 -5.52 -4.49
CA ASP A 323 7.07 -4.28 -5.01
C ASP A 323 6.03 -3.23 -5.41
N TYR A 324 4.90 -3.67 -5.97
CA TYR A 324 3.80 -2.77 -6.34
C TYR A 324 3.06 -2.16 -5.14
N ASP A 325 3.21 -2.69 -3.94
CA ASP A 325 2.66 -2.11 -2.71
C ASP A 325 3.46 -0.90 -2.23
N SER A 326 4.66 -0.69 -2.76
CA SER A 326 5.46 0.52 -2.49
C SER A 326 4.76 1.82 -2.90
N VAL A 327 3.59 1.76 -3.55
CA VAL A 327 2.72 2.93 -3.78
C VAL A 327 2.39 3.69 -2.50
N VAL A 328 2.37 3.03 -1.33
CA VAL A 328 2.12 3.69 -0.04
C VAL A 328 3.24 4.63 0.39
N LEU A 329 4.45 4.48 -0.19
CA LEU A 329 5.58 5.38 0.02
C LEU A 329 5.33 6.79 -0.56
N LEU A 330 4.22 7.01 -1.25
CA LEU A 330 3.71 8.35 -1.57
C LEU A 330 3.61 9.24 -0.32
N LEU A 331 3.19 8.69 0.81
CA LEU A 331 2.96 9.45 2.03
C LEU A 331 4.28 9.98 2.64
N PRO A 332 5.32 9.18 2.88
CA PRO A 332 6.62 9.69 3.30
C PRO A 332 7.28 10.56 2.21
N LEU A 333 7.09 10.29 0.92
CA LEU A 333 7.58 11.14 -0.16
C LEU A 333 7.01 12.56 -0.07
N CYS A 334 5.69 12.70 0.07
CA CYS A 334 5.04 14.02 0.21
C CYS A 334 5.49 14.75 1.48
N TYR A 335 5.66 14.02 2.59
CA TYR A 335 6.19 14.59 3.83
C TYR A 335 7.63 15.10 3.66
N ALA A 336 8.50 14.31 3.01
CA ALA A 336 9.86 14.71 2.72
C ALA A 336 9.93 15.90 1.75
N LEU A 337 9.08 15.95 0.72
CA LEU A 337 9.01 17.10 -0.20
C LEU A 337 8.63 18.39 0.53
N ARG A 338 7.79 18.34 1.57
CA ARG A 338 7.50 19.50 2.43
C ARG A 338 8.75 19.99 3.16
N LEU A 339 9.63 19.08 3.58
CA LEU A 339 10.85 19.34 4.33
C LEU A 339 12.11 19.29 3.46
N TRP A 340 11.99 19.59 2.17
CA TRP A 340 13.03 19.41 1.15
C TRP A 340 14.40 20.01 1.48
N ARG A 341 14.45 21.04 2.31
CA ARG A 341 15.71 21.67 2.74
C ARG A 341 16.56 20.77 3.65
N SER A 342 15.98 19.76 4.26
CA SER A 342 16.70 18.78 5.10
C SER A 342 17.39 17.72 4.23
N SER A 343 18.63 17.39 4.56
CA SER A 343 19.36 16.29 3.91
C SER A 343 18.66 14.93 4.09
N LEU A 344 18.01 14.72 5.25
CA LEU A 344 17.21 13.51 5.48
C LEU A 344 16.01 13.43 4.52
N ALA A 345 15.35 14.56 4.28
CA ALA A 345 14.23 14.61 3.33
C ALA A 345 14.69 14.31 1.90
N GLN A 346 15.84 14.86 1.49
CA GLN A 346 16.46 14.54 0.19
C GLN A 346 16.80 13.05 0.09
N GLY A 347 17.30 12.45 1.19
CA GLY A 347 17.54 11.02 1.28
C GLY A 347 16.27 10.19 1.08
N VAL A 348 15.16 10.55 1.73
CA VAL A 348 13.84 9.89 1.53
C VAL A 348 13.40 9.98 0.07
N VAL A 349 13.45 11.20 -0.52
CA VAL A 349 13.05 11.41 -1.92
C VAL A 349 13.92 10.62 -2.87
N GLY A 350 15.24 10.61 -2.66
CA GLY A 350 16.19 9.84 -3.46
C GLY A 350 15.92 8.34 -3.39
N SER A 351 15.70 7.80 -2.19
CA SER A 351 15.45 6.37 -1.98
C SER A 351 14.11 5.93 -2.57
N VAL A 352 13.03 6.70 -2.35
CA VAL A 352 11.72 6.40 -2.96
C VAL A 352 11.80 6.55 -4.48
N GLY A 353 12.50 7.58 -4.96
CA GLY A 353 12.75 7.76 -6.39
C GLY A 353 13.50 6.58 -7.01
N PHE A 354 14.52 6.05 -6.33
CA PHE A 354 15.22 4.85 -6.77
C PHE A 354 14.29 3.65 -6.84
N LEU A 355 13.58 3.33 -5.75
CA LEU A 355 12.62 2.21 -5.67
C LEU A 355 11.53 2.30 -6.76
N TRP A 356 11.06 3.50 -7.08
CA TRP A 356 9.94 3.67 -8.02
C TRP A 356 10.35 3.69 -9.49
N TYR A 357 11.56 4.15 -9.82
CA TYR A 357 11.94 4.43 -11.20
C TYR A 357 13.19 3.69 -11.68
N VAL A 358 14.12 3.39 -10.78
CA VAL A 358 15.45 2.90 -11.13
C VAL A 358 15.57 1.39 -10.89
N GLU A 359 15.07 0.91 -9.75
CA GLU A 359 15.21 -0.47 -9.29
C GLU A 359 14.88 -1.50 -10.39
N ARG A 360 13.74 -1.37 -11.07
CA ARG A 360 13.34 -2.33 -12.11
C ARG A 360 14.15 -2.28 -13.40
N ILE A 361 14.75 -1.13 -13.70
CA ILE A 361 15.65 -1.03 -14.86
C ILE A 361 16.90 -1.86 -14.58
N PHE A 362 17.45 -1.73 -13.39
CA PHE A 362 18.63 -2.46 -12.95
C PHE A 362 18.32 -3.87 -12.46
N GLY A 363 17.13 -4.12 -11.90
CA GLY A 363 16.73 -5.42 -11.38
C GLY A 363 16.78 -6.55 -12.41
N ARG A 364 16.50 -6.26 -13.68
CA ARG A 364 16.68 -7.24 -14.77
C ARG A 364 18.13 -7.61 -15.01
N TYR A 365 19.05 -6.67 -14.79
CA TYR A 365 20.49 -6.88 -14.97
C TYR A 365 21.18 -7.40 -13.71
N LEU A 366 20.60 -7.13 -12.54
CA LEU A 366 21.13 -7.51 -11.24
C LEU A 366 20.40 -8.72 -10.63
N ALA A 367 19.31 -9.18 -11.25
CA ALA A 367 18.56 -10.37 -10.78
C ALA A 367 19.43 -11.65 -10.79
N GLU A 368 20.46 -11.69 -11.63
CA GLU A 368 21.49 -12.73 -11.58
C GLU A 368 22.46 -12.57 -10.39
N LEU A 369 22.49 -11.40 -9.79
CA LEU A 369 23.25 -11.11 -8.58
C LEU A 369 22.28 -11.18 -7.41
N HIS A 370 22.32 -12.24 -6.61
CA HIS A 370 21.52 -12.45 -5.40
C HIS A 370 21.53 -11.27 -4.40
N TRP A 371 22.37 -10.27 -4.61
CA TRP A 371 22.49 -9.05 -3.83
C TRP A 371 21.35 -8.04 -4.01
N PHE A 372 20.56 -8.17 -5.05
CA PHE A 372 19.53 -7.18 -5.39
C PHE A 372 18.45 -7.04 -4.32
N TYR A 373 17.99 -8.16 -3.77
CA TYR A 373 17.01 -8.18 -2.67
C TYR A 373 17.52 -7.48 -1.39
N TYR A 374 18.83 -7.57 -1.13
CA TYR A 374 19.43 -6.87 -0.01
C TYR A 374 19.48 -5.36 -0.22
N VAL A 375 19.69 -4.90 -1.44
CA VAL A 375 19.70 -3.46 -1.77
C VAL A 375 18.32 -2.87 -1.53
N ASP A 376 17.25 -3.52 -1.98
CA ASP A 376 15.89 -3.06 -1.78
C ASP A 376 15.52 -3.05 -0.29
N PHE A 377 15.83 -4.11 0.43
CA PHE A 377 15.63 -4.16 1.87
C PHE A 377 16.35 -3.01 2.59
N VAL A 378 17.63 -2.77 2.27
CA VAL A 378 18.40 -1.67 2.87
C VAL A 378 17.79 -0.32 2.52
N LEU A 379 17.36 -0.12 1.28
CA LEU A 379 16.71 1.13 0.85
C LEU A 379 15.38 1.36 1.57
N VAL A 380 14.56 0.34 1.71
CA VAL A 380 13.27 0.43 2.42
C VAL A 380 13.49 0.73 3.90
N MET A 381 14.44 0.05 4.56
CA MET A 381 14.81 0.35 5.94
C MET A 381 15.41 1.74 6.10
N MET A 382 16.18 2.20 5.11
CA MET A 382 16.70 3.56 5.08
C MET A 382 15.57 4.59 4.94
N VAL A 383 14.56 4.38 4.08
CA VAL A 383 13.38 5.23 4.01
C VAL A 383 12.69 5.32 5.38
N LEU A 384 12.54 4.20 6.08
CA LEU A 384 11.95 4.18 7.42
C LEU A 384 12.78 4.99 8.42
N ALA A 385 14.10 4.74 8.48
CA ALA A 385 15.00 5.42 9.41
C ALA A 385 15.06 6.93 9.13
N LEU A 386 15.16 7.34 7.86
CA LEU A 386 15.19 8.74 7.46
C LEU A 386 13.86 9.44 7.75
N THR A 387 12.72 8.79 7.43
CA THR A 387 11.38 9.33 7.72
C THR A 387 11.18 9.49 9.22
N TYR A 388 11.64 8.52 10.02
CA TYR A 388 11.62 8.62 11.48
C TYR A 388 12.49 9.77 11.98
N GLY A 389 13.68 9.97 11.40
CA GLY A 389 14.61 11.04 11.75
C GLY A 389 14.09 12.44 11.44
N LEU A 390 13.17 12.59 10.46
CA LEU A 390 12.60 13.89 10.06
C LEU A 390 11.81 14.58 11.18
N LEU A 391 11.34 13.87 12.21
CA LEU A 391 10.71 14.47 13.38
C LEU A 391 11.57 15.58 14.03
N ARG A 392 12.89 15.41 14.02
CA ARG A 392 13.84 16.39 14.60
C ARG A 392 13.84 17.74 13.87
N TYR A 393 13.40 17.76 12.61
CA TYR A 393 13.39 18.96 11.77
C TYR A 393 12.02 19.63 11.74
N GLU A 394 10.94 18.91 12.07
CA GLU A 394 9.58 19.44 12.06
C GLU A 394 9.42 20.66 12.97
N ASN A 395 10.11 20.67 14.11
CA ASN A 395 10.02 21.76 15.09
C ASN A 395 10.99 22.92 14.82
N ARG A 396 11.89 22.83 13.83
CA ARG A 396 12.92 23.84 13.57
C ARG A 396 12.62 24.79 12.40
N ASP A 397 11.90 24.30 11.39
CA ASP A 397 11.79 24.95 10.08
C ASP A 397 10.36 25.33 9.66
N VAL A 398 9.36 25.06 10.49
CA VAL A 398 8.00 25.50 10.20
C VAL A 398 7.85 26.93 10.77
N PRO A 399 7.81 27.98 9.91
CA PRO A 399 7.24 29.25 10.36
C PRO A 399 5.85 28.88 10.92
N GLU A 400 5.54 29.37 12.12
CA GLU A 400 4.20 29.30 12.69
C GLU A 400 3.18 29.69 11.61
N TRP A 401 2.68 28.70 10.90
CA TRP A 401 1.45 28.84 10.17
C TRP A 401 0.42 28.97 11.29
N SER A 402 0.22 30.25 11.66
CA SER A 402 -0.74 30.74 12.59
C SER A 402 -1.87 29.73 12.74
N GLU A 403 -2.01 29.24 13.96
CA GLU A 403 -3.18 28.59 14.48
C GLU A 403 -4.38 29.10 13.69
N VAL A 404 -4.96 28.27 12.85
CA VAL A 404 -6.38 28.41 12.53
C VAL A 404 -7.03 28.18 13.88
N ARG A 405 -7.19 29.25 14.65
CA ARG A 405 -8.04 29.27 15.82
C ARG A 405 -9.40 28.82 15.36
N VAL A 406 -9.64 27.53 15.49
CA VAL A 406 -11.00 27.01 15.47
C VAL A 406 -11.61 27.58 16.74
N THR A 407 -12.18 28.76 16.62
CA THR A 407 -13.12 29.28 17.62
C THR A 407 -14.15 28.20 17.86
N ARG A 408 -14.09 27.67 19.07
CA ARG A 408 -15.15 26.82 19.61
C ARG A 408 -16.43 27.65 19.58
N THR A 409 -17.35 27.31 18.72
CA THR A 409 -18.77 27.62 18.86
C THR A 409 -19.53 26.32 19.00
#